data_5345a1f17130f58d89720854987692ec
#
_entry.id   5345a1f17130f58d89720854987692ec
#
_cell.length_a   1.000
_cell.length_b   1.000
_cell.length_c   1.000
_cell.angle_alpha   90.00
_cell.angle_beta   90.00
_cell.angle_gamma   90.00
#
_symmetry.space_group_name_H-M   'P 1'
#
loop_
_entity.id
_entity.type
_entity.pdbx_description
1 polymer ?
#
loop_
_entity_poly.entity_id
_entity_poly.type
_entity_poly.pdbx_seq_one_letter_code
_entity_poly.pdbx_strand_id
1 'polypeptide(L)'
;MSLLVVGSVAFDGIETPHGKHDRLLGGAASYFALAACHLAPVRLVGIVGDDFTPKDVAVLKRKHIDLQGLERATGKTFYWAGRYNQNMNERTTLTTELNVFANFQPTLPESYTDSPFIFLGNIDPTLQHSVLKQVKRKPQVVGLDTMNYWIERTPAELKETLKHIQVLVINDDETRQLAGQHNLTRAAKEIFKMGPKTLVIKRGEHGAIMMHEKFLFSVPAFPLEEVHDPTGAGDSFAGGFMGYLAGAGKVNERTLRNAMVYGSVLGSFAVEKFGVQRLTTLKRSEIHARARLFSKLTSFKL
;
A
#
# COMPACT_ATOMS: atom_id res chain seq x y z
N MET A 1 -6.37 -8.11 14.92
CA MET A 1 -6.60 -6.73 15.39
C MET A 1 -7.03 -5.87 14.21
N SER A 2 -7.70 -4.73 14.41
CA SER A 2 -8.11 -3.84 13.33
C SER A 2 -6.92 -3.09 12.72
N LEU A 3 -6.98 -2.84 11.42
CA LEU A 3 -5.98 -2.11 10.64
C LEU A 3 -6.66 -0.91 9.98
N LEU A 4 -6.26 0.29 10.36
CA LEU A 4 -6.70 1.53 9.72
C LEU A 4 -5.86 1.79 8.47
N VAL A 5 -6.49 2.10 7.35
CA VAL A 5 -5.84 2.66 6.17
C VAL A 5 -6.46 4.00 5.82
N VAL A 6 -5.62 4.99 5.55
CA VAL A 6 -6.02 6.31 5.05
C VAL A 6 -5.32 6.56 3.74
N GLY A 7 -6.07 6.91 2.69
CA GLY A 7 -5.49 7.10 1.37
C GLY A 7 -6.53 7.37 0.29
N SER A 8 -6.08 7.42 -0.96
CA SER A 8 -6.96 7.65 -2.10
C SER A 8 -7.88 6.46 -2.38
N VAL A 9 -9.14 6.77 -2.66
CA VAL A 9 -10.10 5.91 -3.36
C VAL A 9 -10.37 6.60 -4.70
N ALA A 10 -10.12 5.93 -5.80
CA ALA A 10 -10.03 6.55 -7.10
C ALA A 10 -10.66 5.70 -8.21
N PHE A 11 -10.78 6.27 -9.39
CA PHE A 11 -10.89 5.52 -10.63
C PHE A 11 -9.57 5.63 -11.40
N ASP A 12 -9.13 4.49 -11.94
CA ASP A 12 -7.93 4.40 -12.74
C ASP A 12 -8.26 4.11 -14.20
N GLY A 13 -7.66 4.89 -15.11
CA GLY A 13 -7.56 4.59 -16.53
C GLY A 13 -6.23 3.89 -16.81
N ILE A 14 -6.27 2.66 -17.28
CA ILE A 14 -5.07 1.83 -17.42
C ILE A 14 -4.91 1.36 -18.85
N GLU A 15 -3.73 1.59 -19.43
CA GLU A 15 -3.34 1.09 -20.73
C GLU A 15 -2.05 0.28 -20.59
N THR A 16 -2.10 -0.98 -21.00
CA THR A 16 -0.96 -1.92 -21.01
C THR A 16 -0.92 -2.66 -22.35
N PRO A 17 0.14 -3.41 -22.68
CA PRO A 17 0.16 -4.29 -23.84
C PRO A 17 -0.98 -5.33 -23.88
N HIS A 18 -1.59 -5.63 -22.74
CA HIS A 18 -2.70 -6.58 -22.60
C HIS A 18 -4.09 -5.96 -22.79
N GLY A 19 -4.20 -4.63 -22.87
CA GLY A 19 -5.47 -3.94 -23.10
C GLY A 19 -5.56 -2.56 -22.50
N LYS A 20 -6.74 -1.94 -22.68
CA LYS A 20 -7.06 -0.60 -22.20
C LYS A 20 -8.40 -0.60 -21.48
N HIS A 21 -8.43 0.05 -20.32
CA HIS A 21 -9.62 0.26 -19.52
C HIS A 21 -9.66 1.71 -19.03
N ASP A 22 -10.73 2.43 -19.32
CA ASP A 22 -10.83 3.86 -19.03
C ASP A 22 -11.34 4.16 -17.60
N ARG A 23 -11.96 3.17 -16.93
CA ARG A 23 -12.52 3.37 -15.58
C ARG A 23 -12.54 2.06 -14.80
N LEU A 24 -11.53 1.89 -13.98
CA LEU A 24 -11.43 0.79 -13.01
C LEU A 24 -11.45 1.36 -11.58
N LEU A 25 -11.99 0.62 -10.62
CA LEU A 25 -11.79 0.97 -9.22
C LEU A 25 -10.30 0.88 -8.88
N GLY A 26 -9.76 1.94 -8.30
CA GLY A 26 -8.36 2.10 -7.96
C GLY A 26 -8.13 2.96 -6.73
N GLY A 27 -6.94 3.53 -6.64
CA GLY A 27 -6.49 4.30 -5.49
C GLY A 27 -5.81 3.46 -4.42
N ALA A 28 -4.79 4.05 -3.76
CA ALA A 28 -3.91 3.36 -2.82
C ALA A 28 -4.68 2.67 -1.69
N ALA A 29 -5.67 3.35 -1.07
CA ALA A 29 -6.45 2.75 0.01
C ALA A 29 -7.35 1.59 -0.47
N SER A 30 -7.83 1.63 -1.71
CA SER A 30 -8.66 0.55 -2.28
C SER A 30 -7.87 -0.73 -2.47
N TYR A 31 -6.73 -0.66 -3.17
CA TYR A 31 -5.85 -1.82 -3.35
C TYR A 31 -5.35 -2.38 -2.02
N PHE A 32 -4.90 -1.50 -1.14
CA PHE A 32 -4.45 -1.87 0.21
C PHE A 32 -5.56 -2.60 0.99
N ALA A 33 -6.76 -2.02 1.08
CA ALA A 33 -7.86 -2.57 1.86
C ALA A 33 -8.32 -3.92 1.33
N LEU A 34 -8.45 -4.06 0.00
CA LEU A 34 -8.84 -5.31 -0.64
C LEU A 34 -7.80 -6.42 -0.48
N ALA A 35 -6.52 -6.09 -0.43
CA ALA A 35 -5.45 -7.04 -0.11
C ALA A 35 -5.46 -7.41 1.38
N ALA A 36 -5.49 -6.42 2.28
CA ALA A 36 -5.39 -6.61 3.72
C ALA A 36 -6.60 -7.35 4.32
N CYS A 37 -7.81 -7.17 3.77
CA CYS A 37 -9.05 -7.75 4.32
C CYS A 37 -9.08 -9.28 4.35
N HIS A 38 -8.23 -9.93 3.56
CA HIS A 38 -8.04 -11.37 3.63
C HIS A 38 -7.32 -11.85 4.90
N LEU A 39 -6.61 -10.95 5.59
CA LEU A 39 -5.70 -11.25 6.70
C LEU A 39 -6.16 -10.62 8.01
N ALA A 40 -6.77 -9.43 7.98
CA ALA A 40 -7.23 -8.70 9.16
C ALA A 40 -8.48 -7.86 8.84
N PRO A 41 -9.29 -7.47 9.85
CA PRO A 41 -10.32 -6.43 9.68
C PRO A 41 -9.68 -5.08 9.33
N VAL A 42 -10.23 -4.41 8.31
CA VAL A 42 -9.73 -3.13 7.78
C VAL A 42 -10.75 -2.02 8.05
N ARG A 43 -10.27 -0.86 8.48
CA ARG A 43 -10.99 0.41 8.62
C ARG A 43 -10.48 1.35 7.54
N LEU A 44 -11.32 1.73 6.58
CA LEU A 44 -10.90 2.56 5.44
C LEU A 44 -11.37 4.00 5.64
N VAL A 45 -10.43 4.94 5.47
CA VAL A 45 -10.70 6.38 5.42
C VAL A 45 -10.26 6.92 4.06
N GLY A 46 -11.17 7.58 3.38
CA GLY A 46 -10.97 8.15 2.05
C GLY A 46 -12.16 9.04 1.65
N ILE A 47 -12.12 9.64 0.47
CA ILE A 47 -13.19 10.46 -0.07
C ILE A 47 -13.52 10.05 -1.50
N VAL A 48 -14.81 10.09 -1.85
CA VAL A 48 -15.33 9.81 -3.19
C VAL A 48 -16.36 10.86 -3.61
N GLY A 49 -16.57 11.00 -4.90
CA GLY A 49 -17.56 11.92 -5.47
C GLY A 49 -18.94 11.28 -5.72
N ASP A 50 -19.83 12.04 -6.37
CA ASP A 50 -21.19 11.62 -6.72
C ASP A 50 -21.21 10.49 -7.76
N ASP A 51 -20.16 10.41 -8.57
CA ASP A 51 -19.97 9.38 -9.60
C ASP A 51 -19.53 7.99 -9.04
N PHE A 52 -19.25 7.93 -7.73
CA PHE A 52 -18.95 6.68 -7.04
C PHE A 52 -20.26 5.95 -6.69
N THR A 53 -20.65 5.01 -7.54
CA THR A 53 -21.96 4.38 -7.51
C THR A 53 -22.09 3.34 -6.39
N PRO A 54 -23.33 2.89 -6.04
CA PRO A 54 -23.51 1.75 -5.13
C PRO A 54 -22.81 0.47 -5.58
N LYS A 55 -22.60 0.28 -6.91
CA LYS A 55 -21.84 -0.85 -7.44
C LYS A 55 -20.36 -0.75 -7.05
N ASP A 56 -19.77 0.45 -7.12
CA ASP A 56 -18.38 0.69 -6.73
C ASP A 56 -18.21 0.50 -5.21
N VAL A 57 -19.17 0.99 -4.40
CA VAL A 57 -19.20 0.74 -2.95
C VAL A 57 -19.27 -0.76 -2.65
N ALA A 58 -20.10 -1.52 -3.39
CA ALA A 58 -20.23 -2.97 -3.19
C ALA A 58 -18.93 -3.74 -3.42
N VAL A 59 -18.06 -3.25 -4.29
CA VAL A 59 -16.72 -3.83 -4.50
C VAL A 59 -15.85 -3.68 -3.25
N LEU A 60 -15.90 -2.54 -2.57
CA LEU A 60 -15.18 -2.28 -1.32
C LEU A 60 -15.88 -2.90 -0.11
N LYS A 61 -17.21 -3.04 -0.14
CA LYS A 61 -18.02 -3.56 0.98
C LYS A 61 -17.84 -5.07 1.15
N ARG A 62 -16.63 -5.46 1.55
CA ARG A 62 -16.30 -6.86 1.88
C ARG A 62 -16.50 -7.13 3.37
N LYS A 63 -16.65 -8.40 3.74
CA LYS A 63 -16.93 -8.84 5.12
C LYS A 63 -16.00 -8.22 6.17
N HIS A 64 -14.78 -7.85 5.80
CA HIS A 64 -13.76 -7.37 6.72
C HIS A 64 -13.26 -5.94 6.42
N ILE A 65 -13.99 -5.18 5.58
CA ILE A 65 -13.71 -3.76 5.32
C ILE A 65 -14.86 -2.93 5.86
N ASP A 66 -14.56 -2.09 6.86
CA ASP A 66 -15.45 -1.09 7.40
C ASP A 66 -15.24 0.23 6.64
N LEU A 67 -16.33 0.76 6.08
CA LEU A 67 -16.37 1.97 5.25
C LEU A 67 -16.96 3.18 5.98
N GLN A 68 -17.09 3.16 7.32
CA GLN A 68 -17.61 4.29 8.08
C GLN A 68 -16.78 5.58 7.83
N GLY A 69 -15.50 5.45 7.53
CA GLY A 69 -14.60 6.56 7.20
C GLY A 69 -14.56 6.94 5.72
N LEU A 70 -15.41 6.36 4.86
CA LEU A 70 -15.50 6.73 3.45
C LEU A 70 -16.45 7.91 3.29
N GLU A 71 -15.89 9.10 3.12
CA GLU A 71 -16.64 10.33 2.89
C GLU A 71 -17.17 10.42 1.46
N ARG A 72 -18.29 11.12 1.30
CA ARG A 72 -18.86 11.47 0.00
C ARG A 72 -18.99 12.99 -0.12
N ALA A 73 -18.46 13.55 -1.20
CA ALA A 73 -18.55 14.97 -1.50
C ALA A 73 -19.16 15.21 -2.89
N THR A 74 -19.76 16.38 -3.09
CA THR A 74 -20.27 16.80 -4.39
C THR A 74 -19.14 16.99 -5.39
N GLY A 75 -19.24 16.34 -6.54
CA GLY A 75 -18.24 16.37 -7.60
C GLY A 75 -17.81 14.97 -8.05
N LYS A 76 -16.73 14.91 -8.83
CA LYS A 76 -16.19 13.64 -9.32
C LYS A 76 -15.19 13.04 -8.32
N THR A 77 -15.10 11.72 -8.32
CA THR A 77 -14.06 10.97 -7.63
C THR A 77 -12.69 11.23 -8.26
N PHE A 78 -11.63 11.14 -7.48
CA PHE A 78 -10.25 11.19 -7.97
C PHE A 78 -10.07 10.25 -9.15
N TYR A 79 -9.47 10.76 -10.23
CA TYR A 79 -9.17 9.99 -11.43
C TYR A 79 -7.69 10.08 -11.77
N TRP A 80 -7.10 8.94 -12.04
CA TRP A 80 -5.72 8.83 -12.54
C TRP A 80 -5.71 7.96 -13.78
N ALA A 81 -4.90 8.32 -14.80
CA ALA A 81 -4.67 7.47 -15.96
C ALA A 81 -3.18 7.32 -16.24
N GLY A 82 -2.79 6.09 -16.57
CA GLY A 82 -1.41 5.76 -16.89
C GLY A 82 -1.28 4.71 -18.00
N ARG A 83 -0.14 4.78 -18.69
CA ARG A 83 0.26 3.81 -19.69
C ARG A 83 1.55 3.13 -19.26
N TYR A 84 1.56 1.81 -19.35
CA TYR A 84 2.74 0.97 -19.13
C TYR A 84 3.38 0.55 -20.45
N ASN A 85 4.70 0.49 -20.46
CA ASN A 85 5.46 -0.01 -21.62
C ASN A 85 5.47 -1.55 -21.68
N GLN A 86 6.18 -2.13 -22.67
CA GLN A 86 6.23 -3.58 -22.89
C GLN A 86 6.81 -4.37 -21.71
N ASN A 87 7.75 -3.81 -20.96
CA ASN A 87 8.36 -4.49 -19.80
C ASN A 87 7.55 -4.33 -18.50
N MET A 88 6.42 -3.60 -18.53
CA MET A 88 5.51 -3.37 -17.41
C MET A 88 6.15 -2.67 -16.18
N ASN A 89 7.40 -2.28 -16.23
CA ASN A 89 8.13 -1.64 -15.13
C ASN A 89 8.08 -0.12 -15.19
N GLU A 90 7.95 0.44 -16.39
CA GLU A 90 7.91 1.89 -16.60
C GLU A 90 6.49 2.36 -16.90
N ARG A 91 6.10 3.42 -16.21
CA ARG A 91 4.77 4.02 -16.30
C ARG A 91 4.86 5.49 -16.72
N THR A 92 4.06 5.85 -17.71
CA THR A 92 3.79 7.25 -18.08
C THR A 92 2.44 7.65 -17.54
N THR A 93 2.38 8.67 -16.69
CA THR A 93 1.10 9.28 -16.26
C THR A 93 0.53 10.10 -17.42
N LEU A 94 -0.71 9.79 -17.82
CA LEU A 94 -1.44 10.48 -18.87
C LEU A 94 -2.31 11.61 -18.32
N THR A 95 -2.98 11.36 -17.19
CA THR A 95 -3.91 12.30 -16.56
C THR A 95 -3.93 12.11 -15.05
N THR A 96 -4.09 13.21 -14.32
CA THR A 96 -4.35 13.23 -12.87
C THR A 96 -5.39 14.30 -12.59
N GLU A 97 -6.61 13.90 -12.24
CA GLU A 97 -7.71 14.78 -11.85
C GLU A 97 -8.03 14.54 -10.38
N LEU A 98 -7.54 15.42 -9.52
CA LEU A 98 -7.74 15.28 -8.07
C LEU A 98 -9.22 15.34 -7.67
N ASN A 99 -10.03 16.16 -8.36
CA ASN A 99 -11.47 16.30 -8.13
C ASN A 99 -11.77 16.52 -6.63
N VAL A 100 -12.71 15.76 -6.02
CA VAL A 100 -13.02 15.91 -4.59
C VAL A 100 -11.84 15.61 -3.66
N PHE A 101 -10.85 14.85 -4.13
CA PHE A 101 -9.66 14.54 -3.36
C PHE A 101 -8.74 15.74 -3.11
N ALA A 102 -8.83 16.80 -3.97
CA ALA A 102 -8.06 18.04 -3.79
C ALA A 102 -8.35 18.73 -2.45
N ASN A 103 -9.58 18.58 -1.94
CA ASN A 103 -10.03 19.17 -0.69
C ASN A 103 -10.19 18.14 0.45
N PHE A 104 -9.65 16.95 0.27
CA PHE A 104 -9.76 15.88 1.26
C PHE A 104 -9.07 16.27 2.57
N GLN A 105 -9.83 16.21 3.65
CA GLN A 105 -9.34 16.40 5.02
C GLN A 105 -9.72 15.16 5.82
N PRO A 106 -8.81 14.18 5.98
CA PRO A 106 -9.16 12.91 6.59
C PRO A 106 -9.63 13.10 8.03
N THR A 107 -10.88 12.70 8.28
CA THR A 107 -11.49 12.70 9.60
C THR A 107 -11.72 11.27 10.06
N LEU A 108 -11.17 10.91 11.22
CA LEU A 108 -11.34 9.57 11.76
C LEU A 108 -12.70 9.45 12.48
N PRO A 109 -13.54 8.47 12.11
CA PRO A 109 -14.65 8.06 12.98
C PRO A 109 -14.13 7.74 14.38
N GLU A 110 -14.93 8.04 15.41
CA GLU A 110 -14.53 7.80 16.80
C GLU A 110 -14.05 6.36 17.03
N SER A 111 -14.75 5.38 16.45
CA SER A 111 -14.40 3.96 16.51
C SER A 111 -13.07 3.60 15.84
N TYR A 112 -12.44 4.52 15.06
CA TYR A 112 -11.17 4.28 14.38
C TYR A 112 -9.97 4.86 15.13
N THR A 113 -10.20 5.77 16.08
CA THR A 113 -9.15 6.50 16.82
C THR A 113 -8.29 5.61 17.73
N ASP A 114 -8.73 4.37 17.99
CA ASP A 114 -8.04 3.37 18.81
C ASP A 114 -7.39 2.25 18.00
N SER A 115 -7.26 2.42 16.67
CA SER A 115 -6.72 1.40 15.78
C SER A 115 -5.28 1.01 16.14
N PRO A 116 -5.00 -0.26 16.46
CA PRO A 116 -3.67 -0.68 16.90
C PRO A 116 -2.65 -0.77 15.76
N PHE A 117 -3.12 -0.88 14.52
CA PHE A 117 -2.29 -0.85 13.31
C PHE A 117 -2.85 0.24 12.39
N ILE A 118 -1.94 1.07 11.86
CA ILE A 118 -2.29 2.19 10.98
C ILE A 118 -1.39 2.13 9.76
N PHE A 119 -1.96 2.35 8.59
CA PHE A 119 -1.21 2.58 7.36
C PHE A 119 -1.65 3.89 6.71
N LEU A 120 -0.69 4.76 6.51
CA LEU A 120 -0.85 6.03 5.82
C LEU A 120 -0.44 5.83 4.36
N GLY A 121 -1.44 5.69 3.48
CA GLY A 121 -1.21 5.52 2.05
C GLY A 121 -0.59 6.77 1.43
N ASN A 122 -0.23 6.66 0.17
CA ASN A 122 0.40 7.73 -0.60
C ASN A 122 -0.53 8.92 -0.80
N ILE A 123 -0.52 9.87 0.14
CA ILE A 123 -1.20 11.17 0.13
C ILE A 123 -0.27 12.26 0.65
N ASP A 124 -0.71 13.51 0.65
CA ASP A 124 0.06 14.64 1.20
C ASP A 124 0.54 14.33 2.65
N PRO A 125 1.84 14.48 2.95
CA PRO A 125 2.39 14.23 4.28
C PRO A 125 1.75 15.06 5.39
N THR A 126 1.22 16.25 5.09
CA THR A 126 0.50 17.05 6.07
C THR A 126 -0.81 16.38 6.49
N LEU A 127 -1.50 15.76 5.54
CA LEU A 127 -2.71 14.97 5.81
C LEU A 127 -2.38 13.70 6.57
N GLN A 128 -1.30 12.99 6.18
CA GLN A 128 -0.81 11.82 6.93
C GLN A 128 -0.52 12.19 8.40
N HIS A 129 0.13 13.32 8.64
CA HIS A 129 0.42 13.81 9.99
C HIS A 129 -0.85 14.21 10.75
N SER A 130 -1.83 14.82 10.07
CA SER A 130 -3.12 15.20 10.68
C SER A 130 -3.90 13.99 11.19
N VAL A 131 -3.83 12.85 10.48
CA VAL A 131 -4.42 11.58 10.91
C VAL A 131 -3.82 11.12 12.23
N LEU A 132 -2.49 11.19 12.37
CA LEU A 132 -1.81 10.75 13.59
C LEU A 132 -2.20 11.57 14.80
N LYS A 133 -2.52 12.85 14.63
CA LYS A 133 -3.02 13.73 15.73
C LYS A 133 -4.41 13.36 16.23
N GLN A 134 -5.20 12.65 15.43
CA GLN A 134 -6.56 12.22 15.81
C GLN A 134 -6.56 10.87 16.55
N VAL A 135 -5.43 10.17 16.58
CA VAL A 135 -5.31 8.85 17.23
C VAL A 135 -5.25 9.02 18.74
N LYS A 136 -6.22 8.43 19.47
CA LYS A 136 -6.35 8.54 20.92
C LYS A 136 -5.52 7.53 21.71
N ARG A 137 -5.27 6.36 21.10
CA ARG A 137 -4.48 5.29 21.71
C ARG A 137 -3.23 5.02 20.90
N LYS A 138 -2.07 4.99 21.55
CA LYS A 138 -0.79 4.71 20.87
C LYS A 138 -0.86 3.42 20.04
N PRO A 139 -0.65 3.47 18.72
CA PRO A 139 -0.66 2.29 17.87
C PRO A 139 0.52 1.36 18.18
N GLN A 140 0.37 0.08 17.87
CA GLN A 140 1.49 -0.86 17.90
C GLN A 140 2.44 -0.62 16.72
N VAL A 141 1.86 -0.33 15.54
CA VAL A 141 2.61 0.00 14.31
C VAL A 141 1.88 1.06 13.52
N VAL A 142 2.64 2.05 13.10
CA VAL A 142 2.27 2.95 12.01
C VAL A 142 3.19 2.66 10.83
N GLY A 143 2.60 2.26 9.70
CA GLY A 143 3.27 2.17 8.40
C GLY A 143 2.91 3.36 7.52
N LEU A 144 3.79 3.70 6.59
CA LEU A 144 3.61 4.80 5.65
C LEU A 144 4.13 4.42 4.27
N ASP A 145 3.44 4.85 3.23
CA ASP A 145 3.91 4.93 1.85
C ASP A 145 4.00 6.40 1.41
N THR A 146 4.91 6.68 0.48
CA THR A 146 5.07 7.99 -0.14
C THR A 146 5.51 7.82 -1.60
N MET A 147 5.72 8.91 -2.32
CA MET A 147 6.21 8.88 -3.70
C MET A 147 7.18 10.03 -3.97
N ASN A 148 7.87 9.96 -5.11
CA ASN A 148 8.81 10.98 -5.57
C ASN A 148 8.23 12.41 -5.51
N TYR A 149 6.96 12.60 -5.86
CA TYR A 149 6.31 13.92 -5.81
C TYR A 149 6.39 14.56 -4.41
N TRP A 150 6.07 13.80 -3.36
CA TRP A 150 6.13 14.30 -1.97
C TRP A 150 7.56 14.45 -1.46
N ILE A 151 8.45 13.54 -1.87
CA ILE A 151 9.87 13.62 -1.52
C ILE A 151 10.50 14.90 -2.07
N GLU A 152 10.07 15.35 -3.25
CA GLU A 152 10.57 16.58 -3.89
C GLU A 152 9.86 17.84 -3.41
N ARG A 153 8.54 17.80 -3.29
CA ARG A 153 7.71 19.00 -3.10
C ARG A 153 7.47 19.37 -1.65
N THR A 154 7.40 18.38 -0.76
CA THR A 154 7.09 18.56 0.66
C THR A 154 8.06 17.78 1.56
N PRO A 155 9.39 17.93 1.37
CA PRO A 155 10.39 17.14 2.09
C PRO A 155 10.40 17.43 3.60
N ALA A 156 10.06 18.64 4.03
CA ALA A 156 10.04 19.01 5.44
C ALA A 156 8.88 18.32 6.18
N GLU A 157 7.68 18.39 5.60
CA GLU A 157 6.45 17.78 6.11
C GLU A 157 6.56 16.26 6.13
N LEU A 158 7.15 15.68 5.07
CA LEU A 158 7.41 14.25 5.01
C LEU A 158 8.37 13.82 6.14
N LYS A 159 9.49 14.52 6.33
CA LYS A 159 10.44 14.24 7.41
C LYS A 159 9.81 14.36 8.79
N GLU A 160 8.92 15.34 8.99
CA GLU A 160 8.18 15.46 10.26
C GLU A 160 7.27 14.25 10.49
N THR A 161 6.54 13.81 9.46
CA THR A 161 5.66 12.64 9.55
C THR A 161 6.45 11.34 9.80
N LEU A 162 7.62 11.19 9.18
CA LEU A 162 8.49 10.03 9.36
C LEU A 162 8.95 9.80 10.81
N LYS A 163 9.05 10.84 11.63
CA LYS A 163 9.39 10.71 13.07
C LYS A 163 8.37 9.89 13.87
N HIS A 164 7.15 9.78 13.36
CA HIS A 164 6.02 9.16 14.07
C HIS A 164 5.68 7.75 13.58
N ILE A 165 6.42 7.21 12.59
CA ILE A 165 6.15 5.90 12.00
C ILE A 165 7.21 4.86 12.36
N GLN A 166 6.84 3.59 12.31
CA GLN A 166 7.75 2.47 12.55
C GLN A 166 8.17 1.76 11.27
N VAL A 167 7.31 1.78 10.24
CA VAL A 167 7.54 1.06 8.98
C VAL A 167 7.36 2.02 7.81
N LEU A 168 8.37 2.14 6.97
CA LEU A 168 8.29 2.84 5.70
C LEU A 168 8.30 1.81 4.56
N VAL A 169 7.33 1.90 3.64
CA VAL A 169 7.17 0.97 2.51
C VAL A 169 7.26 1.77 1.20
N ILE A 170 8.41 1.80 0.57
CA ILE A 170 8.68 2.59 -0.65
C ILE A 170 9.45 1.75 -1.67
N ASN A 171 9.56 2.23 -2.92
CA ASN A 171 10.38 1.57 -3.92
C ASN A 171 11.87 1.95 -3.79
N ASP A 172 12.71 1.34 -4.60
CA ASP A 172 14.17 1.55 -4.51
C ASP A 172 14.60 2.92 -5.04
N ASP A 173 13.92 3.51 -6.01
CA ASP A 173 14.19 4.86 -6.50
C ASP A 173 13.77 5.93 -5.47
N GLU A 174 12.58 5.80 -4.91
CA GLU A 174 12.11 6.63 -3.79
C GLU A 174 13.04 6.53 -2.58
N THR A 175 13.57 5.32 -2.30
CA THR A 175 14.55 5.10 -1.23
C THR A 175 15.82 5.88 -1.47
N ARG A 176 16.38 5.82 -2.70
CA ARG A 176 17.58 6.57 -3.06
C ARG A 176 17.37 8.06 -3.00
N GLN A 177 16.24 8.53 -3.52
CA GLN A 177 15.87 9.93 -3.57
C GLN A 177 15.67 10.51 -2.16
N LEU A 178 14.88 9.86 -1.31
CA LEU A 178 14.62 10.30 0.06
C LEU A 178 15.90 10.39 0.90
N ALA A 179 16.80 9.44 0.71
CA ALA A 179 18.05 9.37 1.45
C ALA A 179 19.20 10.20 0.84
N GLY A 180 19.10 10.64 -0.42
CA GLY A 180 20.21 11.21 -1.16
C GLY A 180 21.39 10.24 -1.35
N GLN A 181 21.12 8.93 -1.46
CA GLN A 181 22.12 7.87 -1.48
C GLN A 181 21.81 6.81 -2.54
N HIS A 182 22.76 6.49 -3.42
CA HIS A 182 22.58 5.46 -4.44
C HIS A 182 22.60 4.03 -3.87
N ASN A 183 23.44 3.76 -2.88
CA ASN A 183 23.53 2.45 -2.25
C ASN A 183 22.41 2.26 -1.23
N LEU A 184 21.56 1.23 -1.42
CA LEU A 184 20.38 1.00 -0.59
C LEU A 184 20.71 0.76 0.90
N THR A 185 21.84 0.13 1.22
CA THR A 185 22.26 -0.07 2.61
C THR A 185 22.65 1.24 3.29
N ARG A 186 23.29 2.15 2.55
CA ARG A 186 23.59 3.50 3.05
C ARG A 186 22.31 4.33 3.15
N ALA A 187 21.43 4.23 2.15
CA ALA A 187 20.12 4.89 2.15
C ALA A 187 19.29 4.51 3.37
N ALA A 188 19.22 3.22 3.70
CA ALA A 188 18.49 2.75 4.88
C ALA A 188 19.03 3.38 6.18
N LYS A 189 20.35 3.51 6.33
CA LYS A 189 20.95 4.16 7.52
C LYS A 189 20.53 5.62 7.66
N GLU A 190 20.43 6.35 6.55
CA GLU A 190 19.96 7.75 6.57
C GLU A 190 18.46 7.82 6.89
N ILE A 191 17.64 6.93 6.32
CA ILE A 191 16.21 6.87 6.58
C ILE A 191 15.92 6.50 8.04
N PHE A 192 16.69 5.60 8.66
CA PHE A 192 16.52 5.26 10.09
C PHE A 192 16.74 6.48 11.00
N LYS A 193 17.62 7.41 10.63
CA LYS A 193 17.79 8.67 11.37
C LYS A 193 16.56 9.58 11.29
N MET A 194 15.69 9.38 10.30
CA MET A 194 14.44 10.15 10.13
C MET A 194 13.28 9.64 10.97
N GLY A 195 13.38 8.42 11.56
CA GLY A 195 12.37 7.87 12.47
C GLY A 195 12.02 6.40 12.31
N PRO A 196 11.80 5.89 11.07
CA PRO A 196 11.43 4.50 10.86
C PRO A 196 12.48 3.52 11.39
N LYS A 197 12.02 2.38 11.94
CA LYS A 197 12.89 1.28 12.38
C LYS A 197 12.94 0.12 11.39
N THR A 198 12.00 0.12 10.46
CA THR A 198 11.86 -0.87 9.40
C THR A 198 11.63 -0.15 8.09
N LEU A 199 12.49 -0.44 7.11
CA LEU A 199 12.36 0.03 5.74
C LEU A 199 12.09 -1.18 4.84
N VAL A 200 10.95 -1.17 4.15
CA VAL A 200 10.58 -2.16 3.14
C VAL A 200 10.76 -1.52 1.77
N ILE A 201 11.69 -2.04 0.99
CA ILE A 201 12.05 -1.54 -0.34
C ILE A 201 11.44 -2.46 -1.40
N LYS A 202 10.44 -1.98 -2.10
CA LYS A 202 9.80 -2.66 -3.23
C LYS A 202 10.70 -2.54 -4.46
N ARG A 203 10.89 -3.62 -5.23
CA ARG A 203 11.79 -3.66 -6.39
C ARG A 203 11.16 -4.33 -7.60
N GLY A 204 9.84 -4.17 -7.77
CA GLY A 204 9.09 -4.72 -8.90
C GLY A 204 9.30 -6.23 -9.06
N GLU A 205 9.69 -6.66 -10.23
CA GLU A 205 9.96 -8.06 -10.57
C GLU A 205 11.15 -8.69 -9.80
N HIS A 206 11.98 -7.87 -9.16
CA HIS A 206 13.08 -8.33 -8.32
C HIS A 206 12.68 -8.59 -6.86
N GLY A 207 11.38 -8.47 -6.53
CA GLY A 207 10.85 -8.71 -5.20
C GLY A 207 11.00 -7.54 -4.24
N ALA A 208 11.34 -7.79 -2.98
CA ALA A 208 11.46 -6.76 -1.97
C ALA A 208 12.56 -7.07 -0.94
N ILE A 209 13.14 -6.02 -0.39
CA ILE A 209 14.12 -6.10 0.69
C ILE A 209 13.56 -5.38 1.91
N MET A 210 13.59 -6.01 3.06
CA MET A 210 13.32 -5.38 4.34
C MET A 210 14.63 -5.16 5.07
N MET A 211 14.93 -3.92 5.37
CA MET A 211 16.01 -3.51 6.25
C MET A 211 15.41 -3.10 7.60
N HIS A 212 15.88 -3.72 8.65
CA HIS A 212 15.54 -3.40 10.03
C HIS A 212 16.81 -3.04 10.78
N GLU A 213 16.73 -2.25 11.83
CA GLU A 213 17.91 -1.87 12.63
C GLU A 213 18.77 -3.07 13.09
N LYS A 214 18.14 -4.27 13.25
CA LYS A 214 18.78 -5.47 13.81
C LYS A 214 19.03 -6.58 12.80
N PHE A 215 18.36 -6.58 11.65
CA PHE A 215 18.44 -7.67 10.67
C PHE A 215 18.05 -7.20 9.27
N LEU A 216 18.37 -8.01 8.29
CA LEU A 216 17.98 -7.86 6.88
C LEU A 216 17.22 -9.10 6.44
N PHE A 217 16.20 -8.90 5.60
CA PHE A 217 15.47 -9.99 4.97
C PHE A 217 15.10 -9.64 3.53
N SER A 218 15.26 -10.57 2.62
CA SER A 218 14.87 -10.41 1.22
C SER A 218 13.87 -11.50 0.83
N VAL A 219 12.90 -11.12 0.00
CA VAL A 219 11.94 -12.03 -0.60
C VAL A 219 11.92 -11.77 -2.11
N PRO A 220 11.96 -12.82 -2.98
CA PRO A 220 11.83 -12.64 -4.42
C PRO A 220 10.41 -12.19 -4.80
N ALA A 221 10.23 -11.70 -6.01
CA ALA A 221 8.90 -11.67 -6.60
C ALA A 221 8.41 -13.10 -6.87
N PHE A 222 7.10 -13.31 -6.86
CA PHE A 222 6.55 -14.59 -7.33
C PHE A 222 6.69 -14.66 -8.85
N PRO A 223 7.28 -15.72 -9.41
CA PRO A 223 7.43 -15.84 -10.86
C PRO A 223 6.05 -16.06 -11.51
N LEU A 224 5.63 -15.10 -12.32
CA LEU A 224 4.40 -15.14 -13.10
C LEU A 224 4.76 -15.21 -14.58
N GLU A 225 4.02 -15.99 -15.35
CA GLU A 225 4.18 -16.05 -16.81
C GLU A 225 3.64 -14.76 -17.47
N GLU A 226 2.56 -14.20 -16.92
CA GLU A 226 1.93 -12.98 -17.43
C GLU A 226 1.62 -11.98 -16.31
N VAL A 227 1.88 -10.71 -16.60
CA VAL A 227 1.52 -9.56 -15.77
C VAL A 227 0.58 -8.69 -16.61
N HIS A 228 -0.69 -8.60 -16.21
CA HIS A 228 -1.70 -7.85 -16.97
C HIS A 228 -1.73 -6.37 -16.61
N ASP A 229 -1.59 -6.05 -15.34
CA ASP A 229 -1.68 -4.68 -14.82
C ASP A 229 -0.85 -4.53 -13.53
N PRO A 230 0.26 -3.78 -13.56
CA PRO A 230 1.08 -3.57 -12.36
C PRO A 230 0.53 -2.50 -11.40
N THR A 231 -0.55 -1.80 -11.78
CA THR A 231 -1.16 -0.75 -10.95
C THR A 231 -1.63 -1.32 -9.61
N GLY A 232 -1.31 -0.64 -8.52
CA GLY A 232 -1.71 -1.05 -7.18
C GLY A 232 -0.96 -2.27 -6.62
N ALA A 233 0.04 -2.82 -7.34
CA ALA A 233 0.85 -3.93 -6.83
C ALA A 233 1.58 -3.54 -5.53
N GLY A 234 2.13 -2.33 -5.48
CA GLY A 234 2.79 -1.77 -4.29
C GLY A 234 1.85 -1.60 -3.10
N ASP A 235 0.65 -1.07 -3.36
CA ASP A 235 -0.39 -0.89 -2.33
C ASP A 235 -0.91 -2.24 -1.83
N SER A 236 -1.07 -3.20 -2.74
CA SER A 236 -1.47 -4.57 -2.40
C SER A 236 -0.40 -5.29 -1.61
N PHE A 237 0.88 -5.06 -1.94
CA PHE A 237 2.01 -5.54 -1.13
C PHE A 237 1.93 -4.95 0.29
N ALA A 238 1.78 -3.63 0.42
CA ALA A 238 1.65 -2.97 1.72
C ALA A 238 0.44 -3.48 2.51
N GLY A 239 -0.70 -3.72 1.81
CA GLY A 239 -1.91 -4.33 2.37
C GLY A 239 -1.66 -5.74 2.90
N GLY A 240 -0.95 -6.58 2.15
CA GLY A 240 -0.55 -7.92 2.57
C GLY A 240 0.42 -7.90 3.77
N PHE A 241 1.40 -7.02 3.73
CA PHE A 241 2.38 -6.84 4.80
C PHE A 241 1.71 -6.39 6.12
N MET A 242 1.00 -5.28 6.09
CA MET A 242 0.34 -4.72 7.28
C MET A 242 -0.84 -5.59 7.74
N GLY A 243 -1.59 -6.17 6.80
CA GLY A 243 -2.69 -7.09 7.09
C GLY A 243 -2.21 -8.33 7.84
N TYR A 244 -1.05 -8.90 7.44
CA TYR A 244 -0.46 -10.01 8.17
C TYR A 244 -0.05 -9.61 9.60
N LEU A 245 0.61 -8.47 9.79
CA LEU A 245 1.00 -7.98 11.11
C LEU A 245 -0.22 -7.77 12.03
N ALA A 246 -1.26 -7.12 11.49
CA ALA A 246 -2.50 -6.89 12.24
C ALA A 246 -3.23 -8.19 12.59
N GLY A 247 -3.26 -9.17 11.67
CA GLY A 247 -3.82 -10.49 11.91
C GLY A 247 -3.05 -11.30 12.96
N ALA A 248 -1.71 -11.20 12.94
CA ALA A 248 -0.84 -11.83 13.94
C ALA A 248 -0.92 -11.18 15.32
N GLY A 249 -1.29 -9.89 15.38
CA GLY A 249 -1.46 -9.13 16.62
C GLY A 249 -0.17 -8.87 17.41
N LYS A 250 0.99 -9.12 16.81
CA LYS A 250 2.30 -8.92 17.42
C LYS A 250 3.35 -8.60 16.36
N VAL A 251 4.37 -7.84 16.76
CA VAL A 251 5.46 -7.41 15.89
C VAL A 251 6.79 -7.90 16.46
N ASN A 252 7.44 -8.78 15.72
CA ASN A 252 8.78 -9.30 16.00
C ASN A 252 9.43 -9.73 14.66
N GLU A 253 10.69 -10.15 14.70
CA GLU A 253 11.42 -10.55 13.49
C GLU A 253 10.67 -11.61 12.67
N ARG A 254 10.16 -12.68 13.32
CA ARG A 254 9.42 -13.74 12.64
C ARG A 254 8.17 -13.22 11.93
N THR A 255 7.38 -12.37 12.60
CA THR A 255 6.16 -11.83 12.00
C THR A 255 6.47 -10.80 10.89
N LEU A 256 7.53 -10.02 11.02
CA LEU A 256 8.01 -9.12 9.96
C LEU A 256 8.46 -9.90 8.72
N ARG A 257 9.24 -10.97 8.86
CA ARG A 257 9.64 -11.86 7.75
C ARG A 257 8.43 -12.47 7.04
N ASN A 258 7.47 -12.99 7.81
CA ASN A 258 6.24 -13.53 7.25
C ASN A 258 5.41 -12.44 6.55
N ALA A 259 5.34 -11.24 7.11
CA ALA A 259 4.65 -10.10 6.51
C ALA A 259 5.22 -9.76 5.13
N MET A 260 6.55 -9.82 4.95
CA MET A 260 7.20 -9.65 3.64
C MET A 260 6.70 -10.69 2.63
N VAL A 261 6.60 -11.96 3.04
CA VAL A 261 6.08 -13.04 2.17
C VAL A 261 4.63 -12.76 1.78
N TYR A 262 3.76 -12.43 2.75
CA TYR A 262 2.35 -12.12 2.46
C TYR A 262 2.18 -10.84 1.64
N GLY A 263 3.05 -9.86 1.79
CA GLY A 263 3.13 -8.70 0.91
C GLY A 263 3.42 -9.10 -0.53
N SER A 264 4.48 -9.89 -0.76
CA SER A 264 4.82 -10.39 -2.11
C SER A 264 3.70 -11.27 -2.70
N VAL A 265 3.05 -12.10 -1.88
CA VAL A 265 1.90 -12.92 -2.31
C VAL A 265 0.74 -12.04 -2.80
N LEU A 266 0.33 -11.03 -2.02
CA LEU A 266 -0.82 -10.18 -2.38
C LEU A 266 -0.47 -9.26 -3.55
N GLY A 267 0.75 -8.71 -3.61
CA GLY A 267 1.24 -7.98 -4.77
C GLY A 267 1.25 -8.83 -6.05
N SER A 268 1.68 -10.09 -5.96
CA SER A 268 1.68 -11.00 -7.13
C SER A 268 0.28 -11.37 -7.62
N PHE A 269 -0.72 -11.43 -6.75
CA PHE A 269 -2.10 -11.62 -7.18
C PHE A 269 -2.70 -10.35 -7.83
N ALA A 270 -2.35 -9.17 -7.33
CA ALA A 270 -2.90 -7.91 -7.86
C ALA A 270 -2.61 -7.76 -9.35
N VAL A 271 -1.42 -8.16 -9.80
CA VAL A 271 -0.99 -7.96 -11.20
C VAL A 271 -1.55 -8.98 -12.21
N GLU A 272 -2.27 -10.02 -11.76
CA GLU A 272 -2.83 -11.06 -12.65
C GLU A 272 -4.04 -10.59 -13.47
N LYS A 273 -4.69 -9.49 -13.07
CA LYS A 273 -5.85 -8.93 -13.77
C LYS A 273 -5.88 -7.42 -13.63
N PHE A 274 -6.63 -6.75 -14.50
CA PHE A 274 -6.81 -5.31 -14.45
C PHE A 274 -7.47 -4.83 -13.16
N GLY A 275 -6.95 -3.74 -12.60
CA GLY A 275 -7.47 -3.09 -11.41
C GLY A 275 -7.58 -4.04 -10.22
N VAL A 276 -8.66 -3.92 -9.47
CA VAL A 276 -8.89 -4.73 -8.26
C VAL A 276 -9.54 -6.10 -8.51
N GLN A 277 -9.77 -6.48 -9.77
CA GLN A 277 -10.57 -7.66 -10.13
C GLN A 277 -10.05 -8.95 -9.46
N ARG A 278 -8.74 -9.16 -9.49
CA ARG A 278 -8.17 -10.38 -8.89
C ARG A 278 -8.29 -10.40 -7.38
N LEU A 279 -8.04 -9.27 -6.71
CA LEU A 279 -8.16 -9.15 -5.26
C LEU A 279 -9.60 -9.41 -4.78
N THR A 280 -10.60 -9.02 -5.58
CA THR A 280 -12.00 -9.22 -5.24
C THR A 280 -12.48 -10.66 -5.37
N THR A 281 -11.85 -11.48 -6.19
CA THR A 281 -12.19 -12.89 -6.41
C THR A 281 -11.29 -13.87 -5.67
N LEU A 282 -10.23 -13.35 -5.03
CA LEU A 282 -9.19 -14.13 -4.37
C LEU A 282 -9.74 -14.88 -3.14
N LYS A 283 -9.38 -16.15 -3.01
CA LYS A 283 -9.72 -16.98 -1.86
C LYS A 283 -8.54 -17.10 -0.91
N ARG A 284 -8.83 -17.15 0.39
CA ARG A 284 -7.79 -17.30 1.42
C ARG A 284 -6.94 -18.57 1.25
N SER A 285 -7.52 -19.64 0.72
CA SER A 285 -6.79 -20.86 0.38
C SER A 285 -5.70 -20.67 -0.67
N GLU A 286 -5.96 -19.82 -1.68
CA GLU A 286 -4.99 -19.49 -2.73
C GLU A 286 -3.82 -18.69 -2.15
N ILE A 287 -4.10 -17.72 -1.26
CA ILE A 287 -3.08 -16.93 -0.56
C ILE A 287 -2.14 -17.86 0.22
N HIS A 288 -2.70 -18.78 1.03
CA HIS A 288 -1.88 -19.72 1.80
C HIS A 288 -1.14 -20.73 0.91
N ALA A 289 -1.73 -21.16 -0.20
CA ALA A 289 -1.06 -22.03 -1.16
C ALA A 289 0.17 -21.33 -1.77
N ARG A 290 0.01 -20.08 -2.25
CA ARG A 290 1.12 -19.30 -2.80
C ARG A 290 2.18 -18.96 -1.75
N ALA A 291 1.79 -18.63 -0.51
CA ALA A 291 2.74 -18.41 0.58
C ALA A 291 3.60 -19.66 0.86
N ARG A 292 3.01 -20.88 0.79
CA ARG A 292 3.79 -22.13 0.89
C ARG A 292 4.77 -22.34 -0.26
N LEU A 293 4.42 -21.90 -1.48
CA LEU A 293 5.35 -21.96 -2.62
C LEU A 293 6.56 -21.03 -2.41
N PHE A 294 6.38 -19.84 -1.83
CA PHE A 294 7.52 -18.99 -1.45
C PHE A 294 8.51 -19.70 -0.54
N SER A 295 8.04 -20.46 0.45
CA SER A 295 8.93 -21.27 1.30
C SER A 295 9.77 -22.26 0.51
N LYS A 296 9.20 -22.87 -0.54
CA LYS A 296 9.95 -23.79 -1.42
C LYS A 296 10.95 -23.04 -2.33
N LEU A 297 10.55 -21.86 -2.84
CA LEU A 297 11.40 -21.03 -3.71
C LEU A 297 12.64 -20.47 -2.99
N THR A 298 12.53 -20.26 -1.68
CA THR A 298 13.58 -19.59 -0.90
C THR A 298 14.36 -20.52 0.03
N SER A 299 13.95 -21.79 0.14
CA SER A 299 14.65 -22.77 0.99
C SER A 299 15.83 -23.40 0.27
N PHE A 300 16.94 -23.53 0.97
CA PHE A 300 18.12 -24.29 0.55
C PHE A 300 18.70 -25.00 1.78
N LYS A 301 19.46 -26.07 1.55
CA LYS A 301 20.23 -26.74 2.57
C LYS A 301 21.70 -26.38 2.39
N LEU A 302 22.37 -26.03 3.48
CA LEU A 302 23.83 -25.93 3.56
C LEU A 302 24.43 -27.29 3.76
#